data_9ca4fe60376b07c1a07f88d6d075bf6a
#
_entry.id   9ca4fe60376b07c1a07f88d6d075bf6a
#
_cell.length_a   1.000
_cell.length_b   1.000
_cell.length_c   1.000
_cell.angle_alpha   90.00
_cell.angle_beta   90.00
_cell.angle_gamma   90.00
#
_symmetry.space_group_name_H-M   'P 1'
#
loop_
_entity.id
_entity.type
_entity.pdbx_description
1 polymer ?
#
loop_
_entity_poly.entity_id
_entity_poly.type
_entity_poly.pdbx_seq_one_letter_code
_entity_poly.pdbx_strand_id
1 'polypeptide(L)'
;MFKVAIIGSGPAGLSAAARAAALGLSHVLLEKTDHLSDTIYKYQKGKHVMATPSNLVLRSDIDFEAGKREVILGTWDDQIAGHKVNVKYMAEAKSIRGTGDAIPGSVQQIVSRARDGTKSVREIQRHTPPYAIELTNGETIMAENVILAIGTQGNPNRMRCPGADLPHVQYQLDDPAEYVDEHIVIVGTGDAGIENARGLAEDPAQRNTVSILNRSTEFPTAKDANVKALNADHEAGKLMIRTESETKSIEPGFITLTTRDGELRIPCDRIIARIGSAPPRAFVEECGIEFSSEDRSAFPKLSPVFESTAPGIFVIGALAGYPLIKHCMNQGHDVIEFINGNT
;
A
#
# COMPACT_ATOMS: atom_id res chain seq x y z
N MET A 1 -16.55 20.63 10.84
CA MET A 1 -15.27 20.66 10.12
C MET A 1 -14.21 20.02 11.01
N PHE A 2 -13.46 19.05 10.49
CA PHE A 2 -12.37 18.40 11.23
C PHE A 2 -11.07 19.20 11.13
N LYS A 3 -10.20 19.11 12.12
CA LYS A 3 -8.84 19.65 12.05
C LYS A 3 -8.02 18.90 11.01
N VAL A 4 -8.22 17.58 10.93
CA VAL A 4 -7.55 16.71 9.95
C VAL A 4 -8.47 15.59 9.48
N ALA A 5 -8.52 15.36 8.18
CA ALA A 5 -9.07 14.17 7.56
C ALA A 5 -7.92 13.29 7.02
N ILE A 6 -7.92 12.03 7.39
CA ILE A 6 -6.90 11.04 6.99
C ILE A 6 -7.57 10.07 6.05
N ILE A 7 -7.02 9.87 4.85
CA ILE A 7 -7.60 9.03 3.81
C ILE A 7 -6.73 7.79 3.62
N GLY A 8 -7.29 6.65 3.97
CA GLY A 8 -6.65 5.34 3.94
C GLY A 8 -6.14 4.89 5.31
N SER A 9 -6.53 3.69 5.71
CA SER A 9 -6.21 3.06 7.00
C SER A 9 -5.00 2.11 6.95
N GLY A 10 -4.08 2.29 5.99
CA GLY A 10 -2.79 1.61 6.02
C GLY A 10 -1.94 2.07 7.21
N PRO A 11 -0.75 1.47 7.42
CA PRO A 11 0.11 1.77 8.58
C PRO A 11 0.36 3.26 8.81
N ALA A 12 0.53 4.04 7.74
CA ALA A 12 0.73 5.49 7.82
C ALA A 12 -0.52 6.21 8.35
N GLY A 13 -1.68 5.88 7.80
CA GLY A 13 -2.96 6.49 8.21
C GLY A 13 -3.38 6.09 9.62
N LEU A 14 -3.17 4.84 10.01
CA LEU A 14 -3.45 4.37 11.37
C LEU A 14 -2.60 5.12 12.40
N SER A 15 -1.29 5.25 12.16
CA SER A 15 -0.40 5.98 13.06
C SER A 15 -0.77 7.47 13.13
N ALA A 16 -1.11 8.10 12.00
CA ALA A 16 -1.59 9.48 11.99
C ALA A 16 -2.90 9.63 12.79
N ALA A 17 -3.85 8.72 12.61
CA ALA A 17 -5.14 8.78 13.29
C ALA A 17 -5.01 8.54 14.80
N ALA A 18 -4.19 7.58 15.22
CA ALA A 18 -3.90 7.33 16.62
C ALA A 18 -3.24 8.56 17.28
N ARG A 19 -2.26 9.18 16.60
CA ARG A 19 -1.63 10.41 17.12
C ARG A 19 -2.60 11.57 17.21
N ALA A 20 -3.45 11.77 16.20
CA ALA A 20 -4.49 12.80 16.23
C ALA A 20 -5.47 12.59 17.41
N ALA A 21 -5.87 11.36 17.66
CA ALA A 21 -6.71 10.99 18.80
C ALA A 21 -6.00 11.26 20.13
N ALA A 22 -4.73 10.84 20.28
CA ALA A 22 -3.93 11.04 21.49
C ALA A 22 -3.75 12.52 21.83
N LEU A 23 -3.64 13.39 20.82
CA LEU A 23 -3.56 14.84 20.99
C LEU A 23 -4.93 15.53 21.15
N GLY A 24 -6.04 14.78 21.07
CA GLY A 24 -7.40 15.33 21.15
C GLY A 24 -7.79 16.19 19.95
N LEU A 25 -7.11 16.05 18.81
CA LEU A 25 -7.47 16.77 17.59
C LEU A 25 -8.79 16.25 17.02
N SER A 26 -9.62 17.15 16.54
CA SER A 26 -10.81 16.80 15.77
C SER A 26 -10.38 16.14 14.45
N HIS A 27 -10.60 14.83 14.32
CA HIS A 27 -10.11 14.05 13.20
C HIS A 27 -11.15 13.06 12.68
N VAL A 28 -10.93 12.59 11.45
CA VAL A 28 -11.63 11.44 10.87
C VAL A 28 -10.67 10.62 10.02
N LEU A 29 -10.70 9.30 10.19
CA LEU A 29 -10.01 8.34 9.35
C LEU A 29 -11.02 7.74 8.37
N LEU A 30 -10.83 7.97 7.07
CA LEU A 30 -11.69 7.48 6.00
C LEU A 30 -11.08 6.21 5.39
N GLU A 31 -11.80 5.11 5.45
CA GLU A 31 -11.41 3.84 4.86
C GLU A 31 -12.48 3.38 3.85
N LYS A 32 -12.05 2.97 2.66
CA LYS A 32 -12.96 2.54 1.59
C LYS A 32 -13.56 1.15 1.81
N THR A 33 -12.92 0.31 2.62
CA THR A 33 -13.37 -1.04 2.95
C THR A 33 -14.10 -1.06 4.29
N ASP A 34 -14.60 -2.21 4.67
CA ASP A 34 -15.26 -2.49 5.95
C ASP A 34 -14.28 -2.90 7.07
N HIS A 35 -12.98 -2.87 6.79
CA HIS A 35 -11.90 -3.25 7.71
C HIS A 35 -10.69 -2.33 7.56
N LEU A 36 -9.79 -2.34 8.55
CA LEU A 36 -8.56 -1.57 8.54
C LEU A 36 -7.45 -2.27 7.73
N SER A 37 -6.48 -1.48 7.26
CA SER A 37 -5.23 -2.00 6.65
C SER A 37 -5.43 -2.95 5.47
N ASP A 38 -6.33 -2.62 4.55
CA ASP A 38 -6.73 -3.47 3.42
C ASP A 38 -5.54 -4.12 2.67
N THR A 39 -4.42 -3.41 2.48
CA THR A 39 -3.23 -3.99 1.84
C THR A 39 -2.64 -5.16 2.63
N ILE A 40 -2.55 -5.05 3.96
CA ILE A 40 -2.02 -6.12 4.81
C ILE A 40 -3.09 -7.19 5.01
N TYR A 41 -4.34 -6.81 5.13
CA TYR A 41 -5.48 -7.72 5.17
C TYR A 41 -5.51 -8.66 3.96
N LYS A 42 -5.12 -8.16 2.79
CA LYS A 42 -4.99 -8.92 1.53
C LYS A 42 -3.69 -9.70 1.37
N TYR A 43 -2.82 -9.72 2.34
CA TYR A 43 -1.69 -10.65 2.30
C TYR A 43 -2.20 -12.08 2.47
N GLN A 44 -1.45 -13.03 1.94
CA GLN A 44 -1.71 -14.46 2.14
C GLN A 44 -1.86 -14.79 3.62
N LYS A 45 -2.84 -15.60 3.96
CA LYS A 45 -3.09 -16.08 5.34
C LYS A 45 -1.83 -16.70 5.94
N GLY A 46 -1.56 -16.38 7.19
CA GLY A 46 -0.36 -16.82 7.90
C GLY A 46 0.94 -16.13 7.48
N LYS A 47 0.92 -15.19 6.53
CA LYS A 47 2.12 -14.48 6.08
C LYS A 47 2.81 -13.78 7.25
N HIS A 48 4.13 -14.01 7.38
CA HIS A 48 4.96 -13.28 8.32
C HIS A 48 5.32 -11.90 7.76
N VAL A 49 4.97 -10.86 8.49
CA VAL A 49 5.26 -9.45 8.14
C VAL A 49 6.49 -8.99 8.91
N MET A 50 7.48 -8.48 8.19
CA MET A 50 8.78 -8.07 8.75
C MET A 50 8.72 -6.66 9.31
N ALA A 51 9.30 -6.44 10.50
CA ALA A 51 9.46 -5.10 11.10
C ALA A 51 10.81 -4.47 10.73
N THR A 52 11.03 -4.26 9.44
CA THR A 52 12.25 -3.64 8.91
C THR A 52 12.08 -2.12 8.67
N PRO A 53 13.19 -1.33 8.79
CA PRO A 53 14.52 -1.69 9.32
C PRO A 53 14.49 -1.95 10.82
N SER A 54 15.29 -2.91 11.30
CA SER A 54 15.31 -3.29 12.71
C SER A 54 15.80 -2.18 13.63
N ASN A 55 16.73 -1.35 13.13
CA ASN A 55 17.34 -0.24 13.87
C ASN A 55 16.53 1.05 13.86
N LEU A 56 15.42 1.12 13.12
CA LEU A 56 14.55 2.29 13.10
C LEU A 56 13.65 2.27 14.35
N VAL A 57 13.76 3.32 15.16
CA VAL A 57 12.88 3.53 16.31
C VAL A 57 11.48 3.90 15.81
N LEU A 58 10.47 3.22 16.30
CA LEU A 58 9.09 3.51 16.00
C LEU A 58 8.62 4.71 16.82
N ARG A 59 8.12 5.74 16.13
CA ARG A 59 7.41 6.90 16.68
C ARG A 59 5.94 6.76 16.28
N SER A 60 5.18 6.10 17.10
CA SER A 60 3.77 5.87 16.83
C SER A 60 3.06 5.58 18.16
N ASP A 61 1.80 5.95 18.27
CA ASP A 61 0.97 5.63 19.44
C ASP A 61 0.36 4.22 19.34
N ILE A 62 0.58 3.53 18.22
CA ILE A 62 0.27 2.11 18.05
C ILE A 62 1.54 1.32 17.78
N ASP A 63 1.57 0.09 18.26
CA ASP A 63 2.73 -0.79 18.17
C ASP A 63 2.84 -1.49 16.81
N PHE A 64 4.08 -1.83 16.45
CA PHE A 64 4.34 -2.72 15.33
C PHE A 64 5.59 -3.56 15.57
N GLU A 65 5.40 -4.85 15.66
CA GLU A 65 6.44 -5.87 15.71
C GLU A 65 6.30 -6.84 14.56
N ALA A 66 7.39 -7.56 14.23
CA ALA A 66 7.33 -8.62 13.24
C ALA A 66 6.45 -9.78 13.73
N GLY A 67 5.57 -10.27 12.85
CA GLY A 67 4.66 -11.33 13.24
C GLY A 67 3.76 -11.79 12.10
N LYS A 68 2.84 -12.70 12.39
CA LYS A 68 1.82 -13.10 11.43
C LYS A 68 0.85 -11.95 11.17
N ARG A 69 0.37 -11.82 9.93
CA ARG A 69 -0.57 -10.76 9.52
C ARG A 69 -1.78 -10.66 10.45
N GLU A 70 -2.34 -11.80 10.87
CA GLU A 70 -3.54 -11.87 11.71
C GLU A 70 -3.30 -11.24 13.09
N VAL A 71 -2.13 -11.50 13.67
CA VAL A 71 -1.74 -10.93 14.97
C VAL A 71 -1.59 -9.41 14.85
N ILE A 72 -0.92 -8.94 13.79
CA ILE A 72 -0.70 -7.50 13.56
C ILE A 72 -2.04 -6.78 13.35
N LEU A 73 -2.92 -7.33 12.51
CA LEU A 73 -4.24 -6.75 12.26
C LEU A 73 -5.07 -6.67 13.54
N GLY A 74 -5.15 -7.77 14.31
CA GLY A 74 -5.86 -7.78 15.59
C GLY A 74 -5.29 -6.78 16.59
N THR A 75 -3.96 -6.68 16.71
CA THR A 75 -3.31 -5.67 17.56
C THR A 75 -3.71 -4.25 17.17
N TRP A 76 -3.70 -3.94 15.87
CA TRP A 76 -4.05 -2.60 15.40
C TRP A 76 -5.53 -2.29 15.57
N ASP A 77 -6.43 -3.26 15.33
CA ASP A 77 -7.87 -3.09 15.58
C ASP A 77 -8.13 -2.74 17.05
N ASP A 78 -7.53 -3.48 17.99
CA ASP A 78 -7.65 -3.25 19.43
C ASP A 78 -7.09 -1.87 19.84
N GLN A 79 -5.93 -1.49 19.30
CA GLN A 79 -5.28 -0.22 19.64
C GLN A 79 -6.03 0.98 19.07
N ILE A 80 -6.52 0.90 17.83
CA ILE A 80 -7.34 1.94 17.21
C ILE A 80 -8.65 2.14 17.97
N ALA A 81 -9.28 1.05 18.41
CA ALA A 81 -10.45 1.13 19.28
C ALA A 81 -10.10 1.73 20.66
N GLY A 82 -8.96 1.30 21.25
CA GLY A 82 -8.48 1.82 22.54
C GLY A 82 -8.19 3.32 22.52
N HIS A 83 -7.60 3.84 21.43
CA HIS A 83 -7.38 5.28 21.21
C HIS A 83 -8.65 6.05 20.86
N LYS A 84 -9.79 5.36 20.66
CA LYS A 84 -11.07 5.95 20.26
C LYS A 84 -10.94 6.78 18.96
N VAL A 85 -10.19 6.26 18.00
CA VAL A 85 -10.04 6.89 16.69
C VAL A 85 -11.40 6.96 16.00
N ASN A 86 -11.74 8.14 15.47
CA ASN A 86 -12.96 8.33 14.69
C ASN A 86 -12.77 7.73 13.29
N VAL A 87 -13.12 6.47 13.11
CA VAL A 87 -13.04 5.74 11.84
C VAL A 87 -14.38 5.76 11.12
N LYS A 88 -14.35 6.05 9.82
CA LYS A 88 -15.49 5.93 8.93
C LYS A 88 -15.15 4.90 7.84
N TYR A 89 -15.76 3.73 7.93
CA TYR A 89 -15.65 2.66 6.94
C TYR A 89 -16.55 2.90 5.74
N MET A 90 -16.33 2.18 4.66
CA MET A 90 -17.07 2.30 3.38
C MET A 90 -17.10 3.76 2.88
N ALA A 91 -16.02 4.49 3.15
CA ALA A 91 -15.88 5.93 2.91
C ALA A 91 -14.76 6.19 1.89
N GLU A 92 -14.99 5.82 0.65
CA GLU A 92 -14.05 6.05 -0.44
C GLU A 92 -14.11 7.52 -0.89
N ALA A 93 -12.96 8.21 -0.82
CA ALA A 93 -12.83 9.56 -1.30
C ALA A 93 -12.85 9.59 -2.85
N LYS A 94 -13.81 10.32 -3.40
CA LYS A 94 -14.00 10.52 -4.84
C LYS A 94 -13.24 11.74 -5.35
N SER A 95 -13.29 12.85 -4.61
CA SER A 95 -12.58 14.08 -4.94
C SER A 95 -12.23 14.88 -3.69
N ILE A 96 -11.20 15.72 -3.79
CA ILE A 96 -10.76 16.63 -2.72
C ILE A 96 -10.56 18.00 -3.36
N ARG A 97 -11.25 19.02 -2.84
CA ARG A 97 -11.20 20.38 -3.39
C ARG A 97 -11.09 21.40 -2.28
N GLY A 98 -10.20 22.37 -2.45
CA GLY A 98 -10.17 23.57 -1.60
C GLY A 98 -11.45 24.37 -1.78
N THR A 99 -12.03 24.83 -0.68
CA THR A 99 -13.28 25.61 -0.66
C THR A 99 -13.09 26.92 0.08
N GLY A 100 -13.56 28.03 -0.51
CA GLY A 100 -13.55 29.34 0.12
C GLY A 100 -12.17 29.98 0.23
N ASP A 101 -12.12 31.08 0.99
CA ASP A 101 -10.88 31.80 1.28
C ASP A 101 -10.00 31.02 2.26
N ALA A 102 -8.69 31.18 2.11
CA ALA A 102 -7.73 30.57 3.02
C ALA A 102 -7.96 31.04 4.46
N ILE A 103 -8.20 30.11 5.37
CA ILE A 103 -8.32 30.39 6.80
C ILE A 103 -6.93 30.49 7.43
N PRO A 104 -6.75 31.35 8.45
CA PRO A 104 -5.52 31.37 9.22
C PRO A 104 -5.32 29.99 9.87
N GLY A 105 -4.32 29.27 9.42
CA GLY A 105 -3.86 28.04 10.06
C GLY A 105 -3.13 28.30 11.36
N SER A 106 -2.62 27.27 11.99
CA SER A 106 -1.74 27.38 13.15
C SER A 106 -0.48 28.17 12.81
N VAL A 107 -0.02 29.01 13.75
CA VAL A 107 1.31 29.62 13.66
C VAL A 107 2.34 28.50 13.79
N GLN A 108 3.17 28.37 12.79
CA GLN A 108 4.18 27.34 12.73
C GLN A 108 5.55 27.94 13.05
N GLN A 109 6.24 27.37 14.01
CA GLN A 109 7.63 27.71 14.29
C GLN A 109 8.56 26.78 13.51
N ILE A 110 9.24 27.30 12.51
CA ILE A 110 10.31 26.56 11.83
C ILE A 110 11.61 26.83 12.60
N VAL A 111 12.11 25.77 13.26
CA VAL A 111 13.40 25.80 13.94
C VAL A 111 14.45 25.29 12.98
N SER A 112 15.33 26.15 12.47
CA SER A 112 16.50 25.75 11.71
C SER A 112 17.76 25.85 12.59
N ARG A 113 18.64 24.84 12.47
CA ARG A 113 19.96 24.86 13.11
C ARG A 113 21.03 25.02 12.03
N ALA A 114 21.81 26.10 12.15
CA ALA A 114 22.99 26.30 11.33
C ALA A 114 24.10 25.32 11.76
N ARG A 115 25.10 25.13 10.88
CA ARG A 115 26.25 24.24 11.16
C ARG A 115 27.08 24.64 12.38
N ASP A 116 27.02 25.92 12.78
CA ASP A 116 27.65 26.48 13.97
C ASP A 116 26.84 26.29 15.27
N GLY A 117 25.69 25.59 15.20
CA GLY A 117 24.82 25.34 16.35
C GLY A 117 23.79 26.44 16.60
N THR A 118 23.82 27.55 15.87
CA THR A 118 22.85 28.65 16.02
C THR A 118 21.44 28.18 15.68
N LYS A 119 20.50 28.38 16.60
CA LYS A 119 19.08 28.14 16.37
C LYS A 119 18.42 29.40 15.85
N SER A 120 17.76 29.34 14.71
CA SER A 120 16.83 30.37 14.27
C SER A 120 15.41 29.82 14.30
N VAL A 121 14.51 30.60 14.90
CA VAL A 121 13.08 30.29 14.94
C VAL A 121 12.38 31.30 14.02
N ARG A 122 11.69 30.79 13.02
CA ARG A 122 10.86 31.60 12.13
C ARG A 122 9.41 31.20 12.31
N GLU A 123 8.55 32.13 12.68
CA GLU A 123 7.12 31.92 12.71
C GLU A 123 6.54 32.15 11.31
N ILE A 124 5.79 31.17 10.82
CA ILE A 124 5.06 31.28 9.57
C ILE A 124 3.59 31.01 9.88
N GLN A 125 2.75 32.03 9.65
CA GLN A 125 1.31 31.82 9.67
C GLN A 125 0.89 31.15 8.37
N ARG A 126 0.34 29.93 8.48
CA ARG A 126 -0.16 29.20 7.32
C ARG A 126 -1.58 29.63 7.02
N HIS A 127 -1.84 29.85 5.76
CA HIS A 127 -3.17 30.06 5.23
C HIS A 127 -3.48 28.90 4.28
N THR A 128 -4.37 28.02 4.68
CA THR A 128 -4.82 26.90 3.86
C THR A 128 -6.32 27.04 3.60
N PRO A 129 -6.81 26.78 2.38
CA PRO A 129 -8.24 26.69 2.17
C PRO A 129 -8.77 25.49 2.95
N PRO A 130 -9.97 25.55 3.54
CA PRO A 130 -10.64 24.33 4.01
C PRO A 130 -10.94 23.41 2.81
N TYR A 131 -10.86 22.11 3.04
CA TYR A 131 -11.08 21.11 2.02
C TYR A 131 -12.44 20.45 2.17
N ALA A 132 -13.13 20.29 1.05
CA ALA A 132 -14.29 19.43 0.89
C ALA A 132 -13.83 18.11 0.26
N ILE A 133 -14.06 17.02 0.98
CA ILE A 133 -13.78 15.66 0.54
C ILE A 133 -15.13 15.03 0.17
N GLU A 134 -15.40 14.88 -1.11
CA GLU A 134 -16.60 14.20 -1.61
C GLU A 134 -16.35 12.68 -1.60
N LEU A 135 -17.24 11.93 -0.96
CA LEU A 135 -17.21 10.47 -0.94
C LEU A 135 -18.03 9.89 -2.10
N THR A 136 -17.73 8.65 -2.47
CA THR A 136 -18.47 7.93 -3.53
C THR A 136 -19.95 7.71 -3.21
N ASN A 137 -20.32 7.73 -1.92
CA ASN A 137 -21.71 7.64 -1.45
C ASN A 137 -22.46 9.00 -1.48
N GLY A 138 -21.81 10.09 -1.94
CA GLY A 138 -22.38 11.43 -2.03
C GLY A 138 -22.25 12.28 -0.77
N GLU A 139 -21.71 11.74 0.33
CA GLU A 139 -21.42 12.52 1.53
C GLU A 139 -20.20 13.43 1.32
N THR A 140 -20.20 14.59 1.99
CA THR A 140 -19.07 15.52 1.98
C THR A 140 -18.50 15.71 3.38
N ILE A 141 -17.22 15.51 3.52
CA ILE A 141 -16.45 15.73 4.76
C ILE A 141 -15.64 17.01 4.63
N MET A 142 -15.73 17.89 5.62
CA MET A 142 -14.96 19.13 5.65
C MET A 142 -13.80 19.05 6.62
N ALA A 143 -12.60 19.43 6.18
CA ALA A 143 -11.39 19.43 7.00
C ALA A 143 -10.47 20.61 6.68
N GLU A 144 -9.69 21.06 7.68
CA GLU A 144 -8.65 22.08 7.49
C GLU A 144 -7.40 21.50 6.83
N ASN A 145 -7.05 20.26 7.15
CA ASN A 145 -5.91 19.54 6.61
C ASN A 145 -6.35 18.15 6.12
N VAL A 146 -5.69 17.67 5.09
CA VAL A 146 -5.93 16.34 4.52
C VAL A 146 -4.62 15.55 4.47
N ILE A 147 -4.64 14.32 4.92
CA ILE A 147 -3.50 13.38 4.81
C ILE A 147 -3.88 12.26 3.86
N LEU A 148 -3.15 12.14 2.73
CA LEU A 148 -3.29 11.04 1.80
C LEU A 148 -2.36 9.89 2.21
N ALA A 149 -2.93 8.85 2.81
CA ALA A 149 -2.27 7.61 3.22
C ALA A 149 -2.75 6.39 2.41
N ILE A 150 -3.14 6.64 1.14
CA ILE A 150 -3.81 5.68 0.26
C ILE A 150 -2.89 4.62 -0.36
N GLY A 151 -1.59 4.71 -0.12
CA GLY A 151 -0.61 3.74 -0.63
C GLY A 151 -0.54 3.67 -2.16
N THR A 152 0.05 2.59 -2.66
CA THR A 152 0.22 2.35 -4.11
C THR A 152 -0.40 1.03 -4.58
N GLN A 153 -0.84 0.16 -3.67
CA GLN A 153 -1.27 -1.20 -3.99
C GLN A 153 -2.79 -1.36 -4.18
N GLY A 154 -3.56 -0.30 -4.01
CA GLY A 154 -5.02 -0.33 -4.13
C GLY A 154 -5.55 -0.63 -5.54
N ASN A 155 -4.73 -0.44 -6.59
CA ASN A 155 -5.08 -0.68 -7.98
C ASN A 155 -4.11 -1.69 -8.61
N PRO A 156 -4.35 -3.01 -8.48
CA PRO A 156 -3.51 -4.00 -9.11
C PRO A 156 -3.56 -3.87 -10.64
N ASN A 157 -2.40 -3.99 -11.28
CA ASN A 157 -2.31 -4.05 -12.73
C ASN A 157 -3.11 -5.24 -13.23
N ARG A 158 -3.87 -5.05 -14.31
CA ARG A 158 -4.64 -6.10 -14.95
C ARG A 158 -3.86 -6.73 -16.10
N MET A 159 -4.01 -8.04 -16.27
CA MET A 159 -3.50 -8.73 -17.45
C MET A 159 -4.18 -8.18 -18.72
N ARG A 160 -3.42 -8.12 -19.82
CA ARG A 160 -3.89 -7.53 -21.09
C ARG A 160 -3.77 -8.56 -22.21
N CYS A 161 -4.33 -9.73 -22.00
CA CYS A 161 -4.36 -10.79 -23.00
C CYS A 161 -5.80 -11.30 -23.16
N PRO A 162 -6.15 -11.95 -24.28
CA PRO A 162 -7.44 -12.64 -24.43
C PRO A 162 -7.68 -13.60 -23.27
N GLY A 163 -8.88 -13.54 -22.67
CA GLY A 163 -9.26 -14.37 -21.53
C GLY A 163 -8.85 -13.83 -20.15
N ALA A 164 -8.23 -12.66 -20.06
CA ALA A 164 -7.82 -12.06 -18.77
C ALA A 164 -8.98 -11.77 -17.79
N ASP A 165 -10.22 -11.68 -18.31
CA ASP A 165 -11.43 -11.42 -17.52
C ASP A 165 -12.18 -12.69 -17.11
N LEU A 166 -11.65 -13.87 -17.42
CA LEU A 166 -12.26 -15.15 -17.05
C LEU A 166 -12.27 -15.30 -15.50
N PRO A 167 -13.30 -15.95 -14.93
CA PRO A 167 -13.49 -15.99 -13.47
C PRO A 167 -12.40 -16.72 -12.71
N HIS A 168 -11.60 -17.57 -13.35
CA HIS A 168 -10.46 -18.25 -12.76
C HIS A 168 -9.16 -17.42 -12.80
N VAL A 169 -9.20 -16.16 -13.27
CA VAL A 169 -8.10 -15.22 -13.21
C VAL A 169 -8.26 -14.32 -11.98
N GLN A 170 -7.35 -14.46 -11.04
CA GLN A 170 -7.35 -13.76 -9.76
C GLN A 170 -6.14 -12.84 -9.65
N TYR A 171 -6.27 -11.78 -8.85
CA TYR A 171 -5.19 -10.81 -8.58
C TYR A 171 -4.74 -10.83 -7.12
N GLN A 172 -5.30 -11.75 -6.34
CA GLN A 172 -5.05 -11.93 -4.92
C GLN A 172 -5.11 -13.42 -4.59
N LEU A 173 -4.30 -13.85 -3.64
CA LEU A 173 -4.38 -15.14 -2.97
C LEU A 173 -4.63 -14.87 -1.48
N ASP A 174 -5.71 -15.39 -0.94
CA ASP A 174 -6.02 -15.26 0.47
C ASP A 174 -5.53 -16.47 1.27
N ASP A 175 -6.18 -17.61 1.17
CA ASP A 175 -5.79 -18.82 1.86
C ASP A 175 -5.31 -19.90 0.88
N PRO A 176 -4.00 -20.22 0.84
CA PRO A 176 -3.50 -21.31 -0.01
C PRO A 176 -4.13 -22.66 0.27
N ALA A 177 -4.63 -22.89 1.50
CA ALA A 177 -5.23 -24.16 1.89
C ALA A 177 -6.58 -24.44 1.19
N GLU A 178 -7.19 -23.45 0.57
CA GLU A 178 -8.45 -23.61 -0.17
C GLU A 178 -8.28 -24.22 -1.57
N TYR A 179 -7.04 -24.35 -2.06
CA TYR A 179 -6.72 -24.84 -3.39
C TYR A 179 -6.25 -26.29 -3.32
N VAL A 180 -6.95 -27.19 -3.99
CA VAL A 180 -6.71 -28.64 -3.95
C VAL A 180 -6.90 -29.23 -5.34
N ASP A 181 -5.96 -30.07 -5.80
CA ASP A 181 -5.97 -30.74 -7.11
C ASP A 181 -6.03 -29.78 -8.32
N GLU A 182 -5.48 -28.58 -8.19
CA GLU A 182 -5.48 -27.58 -9.26
C GLU A 182 -4.13 -27.43 -9.98
N HIS A 183 -4.17 -27.14 -11.29
CA HIS A 183 -3.04 -26.61 -12.04
C HIS A 183 -3.06 -25.08 -11.92
N ILE A 184 -2.17 -24.54 -11.10
CA ILE A 184 -2.16 -23.12 -10.75
C ILE A 184 -0.96 -22.44 -11.43
N VAL A 185 -1.25 -21.33 -12.12
CA VAL A 185 -0.21 -20.54 -12.77
C VAL A 185 -0.13 -19.17 -12.08
N ILE A 186 1.04 -18.86 -11.51
CA ILE A 186 1.36 -17.56 -10.95
C ILE A 186 2.02 -16.71 -12.05
N VAL A 187 1.45 -15.53 -12.32
CA VAL A 187 2.01 -14.57 -13.27
C VAL A 187 2.66 -13.43 -12.53
N GLY A 188 3.99 -13.34 -12.62
CA GLY A 188 4.79 -12.32 -11.95
C GLY A 188 5.67 -12.88 -10.83
N THR A 189 6.94 -12.45 -10.83
CA THR A 189 8.04 -12.98 -10.01
C THR A 189 8.60 -11.95 -9.03
N GLY A 190 7.79 -10.97 -8.60
CA GLY A 190 8.08 -10.17 -7.42
C GLY A 190 7.86 -10.97 -6.12
N ASP A 191 8.23 -10.40 -4.96
CA ASP A 191 8.10 -11.06 -3.65
C ASP A 191 6.73 -11.72 -3.45
N ALA A 192 5.64 -11.00 -3.74
CA ALA A 192 4.28 -11.53 -3.55
C ALA A 192 3.95 -12.72 -4.48
N GLY A 193 4.45 -12.72 -5.72
CA GLY A 193 4.28 -13.85 -6.65
C GLY A 193 5.02 -15.10 -6.17
N ILE A 194 6.27 -14.92 -5.76
CA ILE A 194 7.11 -16.01 -5.22
C ILE A 194 6.49 -16.59 -3.95
N GLU A 195 6.08 -15.74 -3.01
CA GLU A 195 5.44 -16.19 -1.77
C GLU A 195 4.13 -16.95 -2.02
N ASN A 196 3.32 -16.49 -2.99
CA ASN A 196 2.09 -17.18 -3.37
C ASN A 196 2.38 -18.55 -4.02
N ALA A 197 3.35 -18.62 -4.95
CA ALA A 197 3.72 -19.89 -5.58
C ALA A 197 4.21 -20.91 -4.55
N ARG A 198 5.06 -20.48 -3.62
CA ARG A 198 5.60 -21.33 -2.56
C ARG A 198 4.51 -21.79 -1.59
N GLY A 199 3.61 -20.88 -1.16
CA GLY A 199 2.52 -21.25 -0.25
C GLY A 199 1.54 -22.25 -0.84
N LEU A 200 1.26 -22.19 -2.15
CA LEU A 200 0.40 -23.13 -2.86
C LEU A 200 1.07 -24.50 -3.12
N ALA A 201 2.40 -24.55 -3.07
CA ALA A 201 3.19 -25.76 -3.27
C ALA A 201 3.72 -26.33 -1.94
N GLU A 202 3.42 -25.72 -0.80
CA GLU A 202 4.00 -26.09 0.50
C GLU A 202 3.48 -27.44 1.02
N ASP A 203 2.17 -27.67 0.91
CA ASP A 203 1.53 -28.90 1.38
C ASP A 203 1.30 -29.88 0.22
N PRO A 204 2.07 -30.97 0.13
CA PRO A 204 1.90 -31.97 -0.93
C PRO A 204 0.56 -32.73 -0.85
N ALA A 205 -0.15 -32.69 0.29
CA ALA A 205 -1.46 -33.30 0.40
C ALA A 205 -2.54 -32.55 -0.42
N GLN A 206 -2.31 -31.29 -0.74
CA GLN A 206 -3.18 -30.52 -1.64
C GLN A 206 -3.07 -30.94 -3.11
N ARG A 207 -1.99 -31.63 -3.51
CA ARG A 207 -1.74 -32.14 -4.87
C ARG A 207 -1.81 -31.08 -5.98
N ASN A 208 -1.58 -29.80 -5.63
CA ASN A 208 -1.52 -28.74 -6.62
C ASN A 208 -0.29 -28.86 -7.52
N THR A 209 -0.47 -28.56 -8.79
CA THR A 209 0.62 -28.40 -9.75
C THR A 209 0.85 -26.91 -9.96
N VAL A 210 1.92 -26.35 -9.36
CA VAL A 210 2.18 -24.91 -9.37
C VAL A 210 3.27 -24.55 -10.37
N SER A 211 2.98 -23.59 -11.24
CA SER A 211 3.97 -22.96 -12.13
C SER A 211 4.03 -21.47 -11.87
N ILE A 212 5.25 -20.89 -11.87
CA ILE A 212 5.45 -19.44 -11.80
C ILE A 212 6.12 -18.94 -13.08
N LEU A 213 5.53 -17.90 -13.70
CA LEU A 213 5.99 -17.35 -14.97
C LEU A 213 6.87 -16.13 -14.76
N ASN A 214 8.03 -16.13 -15.41
CA ASN A 214 8.94 -14.99 -15.49
C ASN A 214 9.23 -14.64 -16.95
N ARG A 215 9.11 -13.36 -17.29
CA ARG A 215 9.41 -12.86 -18.65
C ARG A 215 10.90 -12.82 -18.96
N SER A 216 11.75 -12.85 -17.94
CA SER A 216 13.21 -12.85 -18.07
C SER A 216 13.79 -14.11 -17.40
N THR A 217 15.11 -14.25 -17.47
CA THR A 217 15.85 -15.27 -16.72
C THR A 217 16.15 -14.85 -15.29
N GLU A 218 16.13 -13.53 -15.00
CA GLU A 218 16.48 -12.94 -13.71
C GLU A 218 15.23 -12.45 -12.95
N PHE A 219 15.38 -12.23 -11.65
CA PHE A 219 14.31 -11.81 -10.73
C PHE A 219 14.61 -10.43 -10.11
N PRO A 220 14.68 -9.35 -10.92
CA PRO A 220 15.24 -8.06 -10.48
C PRO A 220 14.37 -7.33 -9.44
N THR A 221 13.12 -7.74 -9.26
CA THR A 221 12.17 -7.07 -8.35
C THR A 221 11.91 -7.84 -7.06
N ALA A 222 12.49 -9.03 -6.91
CA ALA A 222 12.33 -9.85 -5.73
C ALA A 222 13.56 -9.77 -4.82
N LYS A 223 13.36 -10.00 -3.53
CA LYS A 223 14.45 -10.11 -2.56
C LYS A 223 15.23 -11.40 -2.78
N ASP A 224 16.56 -11.34 -2.63
CA ASP A 224 17.45 -12.49 -2.79
C ASP A 224 17.02 -13.72 -1.98
N ALA A 225 16.55 -13.50 -0.75
CA ALA A 225 16.05 -14.57 0.11
C ALA A 225 14.86 -15.31 -0.50
N ASN A 226 13.92 -14.59 -1.13
CA ASN A 226 12.77 -15.17 -1.80
C ASN A 226 13.17 -15.92 -3.07
N VAL A 227 14.09 -15.36 -3.85
CA VAL A 227 14.63 -16.02 -5.06
C VAL A 227 15.35 -17.30 -4.70
N LYS A 228 16.20 -17.28 -3.66
CA LYS A 228 16.91 -18.48 -3.19
C LYS A 228 15.93 -19.57 -2.74
N ALA A 229 14.88 -19.19 -2.01
CA ALA A 229 13.88 -20.15 -1.55
C ALA A 229 13.03 -20.70 -2.70
N LEU A 230 12.69 -19.88 -3.70
CA LEU A 230 11.98 -20.31 -4.91
C LEU A 230 12.78 -21.34 -5.71
N ASN A 231 14.09 -21.10 -5.90
CA ASN A 231 14.97 -22.01 -6.61
C ASN A 231 15.11 -23.35 -5.87
N ALA A 232 15.23 -23.33 -4.54
CA ALA A 232 15.29 -24.54 -3.74
C ALA A 232 13.99 -25.38 -3.85
N ASP A 233 12.81 -24.73 -3.85
CA ASP A 233 11.53 -25.42 -4.04
C ASP A 233 11.38 -25.97 -5.45
N HIS A 234 11.93 -25.29 -6.46
CA HIS A 234 11.99 -25.79 -7.84
C HIS A 234 12.91 -27.01 -7.98
N GLU A 235 14.13 -26.96 -7.43
CA GLU A 235 15.09 -28.08 -7.41
C GLU A 235 14.52 -29.29 -6.66
N ALA A 236 13.73 -29.07 -5.62
CA ALA A 236 13.02 -30.11 -4.89
C ALA A 236 11.77 -30.65 -5.64
N GLY A 237 11.45 -30.13 -6.82
CA GLY A 237 10.31 -30.56 -7.62
C GLY A 237 8.94 -30.15 -7.09
N LYS A 238 8.87 -29.22 -6.13
CA LYS A 238 7.59 -28.76 -5.53
C LYS A 238 6.80 -27.86 -6.47
N LEU A 239 7.49 -27.06 -7.29
CA LEU A 239 6.89 -26.14 -8.24
C LEU A 239 7.77 -26.02 -9.50
N MET A 240 7.22 -25.40 -10.56
CA MET A 240 7.95 -25.19 -11.81
C MET A 240 8.17 -23.70 -12.06
N ILE A 241 9.43 -23.29 -12.27
CA ILE A 241 9.79 -21.96 -12.76
C ILE A 241 9.81 -22.00 -14.29
N ARG A 242 9.06 -21.09 -14.92
CA ARG A 242 9.06 -20.91 -16.38
C ARG A 242 9.62 -19.53 -16.69
N THR A 243 10.90 -19.49 -17.02
CA THR A 243 11.58 -18.25 -17.47
C THR A 243 11.28 -17.98 -18.95
N GLU A 244 11.56 -16.75 -19.41
CA GLU A 244 11.37 -16.32 -20.81
C GLU A 244 9.97 -16.68 -21.34
N SER A 245 8.96 -16.58 -20.45
CA SER A 245 7.58 -17.00 -20.72
C SER A 245 6.61 -15.85 -20.47
N GLU A 246 5.78 -15.55 -21.46
CA GLU A 246 4.76 -14.51 -21.38
C GLU A 246 3.39 -15.08 -21.73
N THR A 247 2.34 -14.62 -21.03
CA THR A 247 0.97 -15.08 -21.30
C THR A 247 0.49 -14.53 -22.64
N LYS A 248 0.14 -15.40 -23.56
CA LYS A 248 -0.46 -15.07 -24.85
C LYS A 248 -1.98 -15.01 -24.77
N SER A 249 -2.60 -16.06 -24.24
CA SER A 249 -4.06 -16.17 -24.08
C SER A 249 -4.44 -17.14 -22.97
N ILE A 250 -5.65 -16.97 -22.46
CA ILE A 250 -6.24 -17.79 -21.41
C ILE A 250 -7.57 -18.34 -21.91
N GLU A 251 -7.79 -19.63 -21.66
CA GLU A 251 -9.00 -20.36 -21.99
C GLU A 251 -9.45 -21.17 -20.76
N PRO A 252 -10.72 -21.59 -20.67
CA PRO A 252 -11.12 -22.52 -19.62
C PRO A 252 -10.26 -23.78 -19.61
N GLY A 253 -9.57 -24.03 -18.48
CA GLY A 253 -8.70 -25.20 -18.29
C GLY A 253 -7.30 -25.10 -18.90
N PHE A 254 -6.95 -24.02 -19.60
CA PHE A 254 -5.65 -23.89 -20.26
C PHE A 254 -5.14 -22.44 -20.30
N ILE A 255 -3.82 -22.32 -20.33
CA ILE A 255 -3.11 -21.08 -20.65
C ILE A 255 -2.12 -21.33 -21.79
N THR A 256 -2.08 -20.42 -22.75
CA THR A 256 -1.07 -20.43 -23.83
C THR A 256 -0.01 -19.40 -23.54
N LEU A 257 1.24 -19.82 -23.57
CA LEU A 257 2.42 -18.99 -23.33
C LEU A 257 3.17 -18.77 -24.64
N THR A 258 3.76 -17.61 -24.79
CA THR A 258 4.85 -17.36 -25.75
C THR A 258 6.15 -17.62 -25.00
N THR A 259 6.98 -18.52 -25.51
CA THR A 259 8.28 -18.87 -24.96
C THR A 259 9.37 -18.64 -25.99
N ARG A 260 10.63 -18.76 -25.60
CA ARG A 260 11.77 -18.70 -26.52
C ARG A 260 11.68 -19.73 -27.66
N ASP A 261 11.13 -20.90 -27.36
CA ASP A 261 11.06 -22.05 -28.32
C ASP A 261 9.72 -22.09 -29.10
N GLY A 262 8.87 -21.06 -28.93
CA GLY A 262 7.58 -20.98 -29.59
C GLY A 262 6.41 -20.94 -28.58
N GLU A 263 5.23 -21.34 -29.06
CA GLU A 263 4.03 -21.37 -28.22
C GLU A 263 3.94 -22.66 -27.41
N LEU A 264 3.61 -22.52 -26.13
CA LEU A 264 3.40 -23.64 -25.22
C LEU A 264 2.02 -23.52 -24.57
N ARG A 265 1.17 -24.54 -24.77
CA ARG A 265 -0.14 -24.63 -24.11
C ARG A 265 -0.05 -25.60 -22.94
N ILE A 266 -0.42 -25.15 -21.75
CA ILE A 266 -0.37 -25.95 -20.51
C ILE A 266 -1.73 -25.98 -19.81
N PRO A 267 -2.05 -27.03 -19.05
CA PRO A 267 -3.23 -27.06 -18.17
C PRO A 267 -3.19 -25.90 -17.17
N CYS A 268 -4.35 -25.30 -16.92
CA CYS A 268 -4.47 -24.18 -15.99
C CYS A 268 -5.90 -24.08 -15.47
N ASP A 269 -6.13 -24.46 -14.24
CA ASP A 269 -7.42 -24.33 -13.56
C ASP A 269 -7.55 -22.95 -12.91
N ARG A 270 -6.40 -22.32 -12.54
CA ARG A 270 -6.34 -21.05 -11.85
C ARG A 270 -5.13 -20.22 -12.26
N ILE A 271 -5.37 -18.92 -12.41
CA ILE A 271 -4.30 -17.93 -12.58
C ILE A 271 -4.32 -16.96 -11.43
N ILE A 272 -3.16 -16.70 -10.81
CA ILE A 272 -2.96 -15.68 -9.81
C ILE A 272 -1.94 -14.68 -10.34
N ALA A 273 -2.43 -13.51 -10.77
CA ALA A 273 -1.59 -12.46 -11.36
C ALA A 273 -1.05 -11.52 -10.28
N ARG A 274 0.26 -11.55 -10.07
CA ARG A 274 1.00 -10.70 -9.12
C ARG A 274 1.95 -9.77 -9.87
N ILE A 275 1.39 -8.98 -10.78
CA ILE A 275 2.11 -8.13 -11.75
C ILE A 275 2.23 -6.67 -11.30
N GLY A 276 2.23 -6.45 -9.99
CA GLY A 276 2.35 -5.14 -9.37
C GLY A 276 1.05 -4.34 -9.40
N SER A 277 1.15 -3.07 -9.06
CA SER A 277 0.02 -2.12 -8.99
C SER A 277 0.43 -0.75 -9.54
N ALA A 278 -0.54 0.01 -9.98
CA ALA A 278 -0.34 1.40 -10.42
C ALA A 278 -0.66 2.35 -9.26
N PRO A 279 0.22 3.31 -8.95
CA PRO A 279 -0.10 4.41 -8.05
C PRO A 279 -1.36 5.15 -8.54
N PRO A 280 -2.21 5.68 -7.64
CA PRO A 280 -3.43 6.41 -8.02
C PRO A 280 -3.11 7.85 -8.47
N ARG A 281 -2.23 7.99 -9.48
CA ARG A 281 -1.66 9.26 -9.92
C ARG A 281 -2.74 10.26 -10.34
N ALA A 282 -3.71 9.84 -11.14
CA ALA A 282 -4.77 10.72 -11.63
C ALA A 282 -5.55 11.37 -10.48
N PHE A 283 -5.94 10.57 -9.47
CA PHE A 283 -6.61 11.08 -8.28
C PHE A 283 -5.75 12.11 -7.52
N VAL A 284 -4.45 11.84 -7.37
CA VAL A 284 -3.51 12.72 -6.66
C VAL A 284 -3.33 14.04 -7.43
N GLU A 285 -3.22 13.99 -8.77
CA GLU A 285 -3.15 15.18 -9.63
C GLU A 285 -4.45 16.01 -9.59
N GLU A 286 -5.61 15.35 -9.55
CA GLU A 286 -6.92 16.01 -9.38
C GLU A 286 -7.03 16.75 -8.04
N CYS A 287 -6.28 16.35 -7.02
CA CYS A 287 -6.16 17.07 -5.74
C CYS A 287 -5.26 18.32 -5.84
N GLY A 288 -4.70 18.66 -7.01
CA GLY A 288 -3.79 19.78 -7.22
C GLY A 288 -2.34 19.50 -6.83
N ILE A 289 -1.97 18.23 -6.69
CA ILE A 289 -0.62 17.81 -6.30
C ILE A 289 0.23 17.53 -7.54
N GLU A 290 1.39 18.19 -7.63
CA GLU A 290 2.34 17.98 -8.72
C GLU A 290 3.27 16.80 -8.43
N PHE A 291 3.69 16.14 -9.50
CA PHE A 291 4.71 15.08 -9.46
C PHE A 291 6.09 15.58 -9.90
N SER A 292 7.13 14.87 -9.50
CA SER A 292 8.52 15.22 -9.81
C SER A 292 8.86 15.14 -11.31
N SER A 293 8.14 14.29 -12.07
CA SER A 293 8.24 14.15 -13.52
C SER A 293 6.98 13.50 -14.11
N GLU A 294 6.90 13.42 -15.44
CA GLU A 294 5.83 12.72 -16.17
C GLU A 294 5.94 11.19 -16.13
N ASP A 295 7.01 10.64 -15.60
CA ASP A 295 7.20 9.20 -15.46
C ASP A 295 6.11 8.61 -14.53
N ARG A 296 5.58 7.46 -14.91
CA ARG A 296 4.55 6.76 -14.11
C ARG A 296 5.04 6.32 -12.73
N SER A 297 6.33 6.16 -12.57
CA SER A 297 6.98 5.81 -11.31
C SER A 297 7.37 7.03 -10.47
N ALA A 298 7.18 8.25 -10.97
CA ALA A 298 7.50 9.47 -10.24
C ALA A 298 6.68 9.59 -8.96
N PHE A 299 7.30 10.20 -7.95
CA PHE A 299 6.65 10.52 -6.69
C PHE A 299 6.10 11.95 -6.69
N PRO A 300 5.06 12.23 -5.88
CA PRO A 300 4.60 13.60 -5.64
C PRO A 300 5.73 14.50 -5.14
N LYS A 301 5.70 15.79 -5.51
CA LYS A 301 6.59 16.80 -4.95
C LYS A 301 6.17 17.10 -3.53
N LEU A 302 7.04 16.86 -2.57
CA LEU A 302 6.77 17.00 -1.14
C LEU A 302 7.84 17.86 -0.47
N SER A 303 7.40 18.61 0.55
CA SER A 303 8.30 19.28 1.48
C SER A 303 8.95 18.27 2.45
N PRO A 304 9.96 18.67 3.24
CA PRO A 304 10.53 17.79 4.26
C PRO A 304 9.55 17.28 5.33
N VAL A 305 8.39 17.93 5.47
CA VAL A 305 7.31 17.55 6.37
C VAL A 305 6.15 16.86 5.64
N PHE A 306 6.41 16.34 4.44
CA PHE A 306 5.45 15.60 3.60
C PHE A 306 4.25 16.42 3.11
N GLU A 307 4.27 17.75 3.23
CA GLU A 307 3.27 18.59 2.61
C GLU A 307 3.49 18.66 1.10
N SER A 308 2.41 18.53 0.36
CA SER A 308 2.42 18.57 -1.11
C SER A 308 2.44 20.00 -1.66
N THR A 309 2.40 20.14 -2.99
CA THR A 309 2.24 21.43 -3.67
C THR A 309 0.86 22.06 -3.45
N ALA A 310 -0.12 21.31 -2.98
CA ALA A 310 -1.42 21.82 -2.52
C ALA A 310 -1.35 22.06 -1.01
N PRO A 311 -1.33 23.34 -0.53
CA PRO A 311 -1.10 23.68 0.87
C PRO A 311 -2.16 23.06 1.80
N GLY A 312 -1.75 22.36 2.86
CA GLY A 312 -2.64 21.65 3.78
C GLY A 312 -2.99 20.24 3.35
N ILE A 313 -2.52 19.78 2.18
CA ILE A 313 -2.59 18.38 1.79
C ILE A 313 -1.21 17.73 1.95
N PHE A 314 -1.15 16.68 2.76
CA PHE A 314 0.05 15.89 3.05
C PHE A 314 -0.06 14.53 2.37
N VAL A 315 1.08 14.00 1.92
CA VAL A 315 1.15 12.66 1.32
C VAL A 315 2.17 11.84 2.07
N ILE A 316 1.77 10.67 2.57
CA ILE A 316 2.61 9.81 3.41
C ILE A 316 2.58 8.34 2.96
N GLY A 317 3.52 7.57 3.46
CA GLY A 317 3.61 6.13 3.22
C GLY A 317 4.16 5.78 1.85
N ALA A 318 3.71 4.68 1.29
CA ALA A 318 4.23 4.17 0.02
C ALA A 318 4.04 5.14 -1.16
N LEU A 319 2.97 5.95 -1.14
CA LEU A 319 2.73 6.98 -2.15
C LEU A 319 3.79 8.10 -2.11
N ALA A 320 4.37 8.37 -0.95
CA ALA A 320 5.50 9.30 -0.77
C ALA A 320 6.88 8.66 -1.02
N GLY A 321 6.94 7.40 -1.49
CA GLY A 321 8.18 6.68 -1.73
C GLY A 321 8.72 5.85 -0.56
N TYR A 322 7.93 5.65 0.49
CA TYR A 322 8.34 4.92 1.70
C TYR A 322 7.48 3.66 1.91
N PRO A 323 7.83 2.52 1.30
CA PRO A 323 6.99 1.32 1.33
C PRO A 323 7.11 0.49 2.63
N LEU A 324 8.08 0.79 3.51
CA LEU A 324 8.29 0.03 4.74
C LEU A 324 7.39 0.50 5.87
N ILE A 325 6.74 -0.43 6.58
CA ILE A 325 5.71 -0.15 7.59
C ILE A 325 6.20 0.83 8.65
N LYS A 326 7.39 0.62 9.24
CA LYS A 326 7.94 1.53 10.27
C LYS A 326 8.14 2.96 9.75
N HIS A 327 8.60 3.13 8.48
CA HIS A 327 8.70 4.45 7.88
C HIS A 327 7.33 5.10 7.72
N CYS A 328 6.35 4.33 7.23
CA CYS A 328 4.97 4.79 7.08
C CYS A 328 4.40 5.29 8.42
N MET A 329 4.55 4.51 9.49
CA MET A 329 4.01 4.84 10.80
C MET A 329 4.69 6.09 11.38
N ASN A 330 6.01 6.21 11.27
CA ASN A 330 6.74 7.40 11.73
C ASN A 330 6.28 8.66 10.97
N GLN A 331 6.05 8.58 9.67
CA GLN A 331 5.53 9.71 8.90
C GLN A 331 4.15 10.14 9.36
N GLY A 332 3.25 9.17 9.62
CA GLY A 332 1.91 9.45 10.13
C GLY A 332 1.95 10.23 11.44
N HIS A 333 2.77 9.78 12.39
CA HIS A 333 3.00 10.46 13.65
C HIS A 333 3.57 11.87 13.44
N ASP A 334 4.66 11.99 12.67
CA ASP A 334 5.40 13.25 12.51
C ASP A 334 4.56 14.33 11.80
N VAL A 335 3.74 13.96 10.81
CA VAL A 335 2.84 14.92 10.14
C VAL A 335 1.77 15.46 11.09
N ILE A 336 1.24 14.64 11.97
CA ILE A 336 0.27 15.13 12.97
C ILE A 336 0.94 16.06 13.99
N GLU A 337 2.17 15.74 14.45
CA GLU A 337 2.95 16.66 15.28
C GLU A 337 3.13 18.01 14.60
N PHE A 338 3.49 17.99 13.30
CA PHE A 338 3.61 19.19 12.50
C PHE A 338 2.30 19.98 12.38
N ILE A 339 1.17 19.32 12.12
CA ILE A 339 -0.15 19.97 12.04
C ILE A 339 -0.55 20.58 13.39
N ASN A 340 -0.15 19.95 14.50
CA ASN A 340 -0.40 20.45 15.86
C ASN A 340 0.56 21.56 16.30
N GLY A 341 1.60 21.87 15.52
CA GLY A 341 2.58 22.90 15.83
C GLY A 341 3.71 22.46 16.77
N ASN A 342 3.95 21.16 16.93
CA ASN A 342 4.97 20.56 17.80
C ASN A 342 6.26 20.22 17.05
N THR A 343 6.76 21.07 16.17
CA THR A 343 7.99 20.80 15.38
C THR A 343 9.27 21.28 16.05
#